data_f0d9426069b7f747bb23425ac4a8d954
#
_entry.id   f0d9426069b7f747bb23425ac4a8d954
#
_cell.length_a   1.000
_cell.length_b   1.000
_cell.length_c   1.000
_cell.angle_alpha   90.00
_cell.angle_beta   90.00
_cell.angle_gamma   90.00
#
_symmetry.space_group_name_H-M   'P 1'
#
loop_
_entity.id
_entity.type
_entity.pdbx_description
1 polymer ?
#
loop_
_entity_poly.entity_id
_entity_poly.type
_entity_poly.pdbx_seq_one_letter_code
_entity_poly.pdbx_strand_id
1 'polypeptide(L)'
;MKVKTGHASITDQDVYVLLSKIPPGKVSTYGDIAKALGHPKAARAIGRIIANNPNPISIPCHRVVKSNGEIVGFAYGEQRKREILEKEGIKFQNRIVENFEEQRLSF
;
A
#
# COMPACT_ATOMS: atom_id res chain seq x y z
N MET A 1 8.01 16.34 -26.74
CA MET A 1 7.76 15.67 -25.49
C MET A 1 6.63 14.66 -25.62
N LYS A 2 6.81 13.56 -25.01
CA LYS A 2 5.85 12.51 -25.14
C LYS A 2 4.77 12.59 -24.08
N VAL A 3 3.56 12.50 -24.49
CA VAL A 3 2.44 12.48 -23.56
C VAL A 3 2.20 11.05 -23.10
N LYS A 4 2.12 10.86 -21.81
CA LYS A 4 1.80 9.57 -21.26
C LYS A 4 0.33 9.50 -20.96
N THR A 5 -0.27 8.39 -21.26
CA THR A 5 -1.69 8.22 -21.06
C THR A 5 -1.95 6.98 -20.22
N GLY A 6 -2.97 7.04 -19.40
CA GLY A 6 -3.45 5.94 -18.62
C GLY A 6 -2.35 5.33 -17.77
N HIS A 7 -2.47 4.03 -17.56
CA HIS A 7 -1.60 3.31 -16.64
C HIS A 7 -0.24 3.00 -17.23
N ALA A 8 -0.05 3.27 -18.52
CA ALA A 8 1.23 3.02 -19.16
C ALA A 8 2.34 3.86 -18.57
N SER A 9 1.99 4.95 -17.90
CA SER A 9 2.98 5.83 -17.29
C SER A 9 3.41 5.41 -15.89
N ILE A 10 2.76 4.42 -15.30
CA ILE A 10 3.10 3.94 -13.96
C ILE A 10 4.09 2.80 -14.08
N THR A 11 5.25 2.94 -13.44
CA THR A 11 6.25 1.88 -13.39
C THR A 11 6.26 1.24 -12.02
N ASP A 12 6.83 0.02 -11.94
CA ASP A 12 7.01 -0.66 -10.66
C ASP A 12 7.82 0.23 -9.73
N GLN A 13 8.86 0.89 -10.25
CA GLN A 13 9.72 1.73 -9.45
C GLN A 13 8.96 2.91 -8.85
N ASP A 14 8.04 3.52 -9.60
CA ASP A 14 7.22 4.60 -9.08
C ASP A 14 6.47 4.17 -7.84
N VAL A 15 5.89 2.97 -7.89
CA VAL A 15 5.12 2.43 -6.77
C VAL A 15 6.05 2.14 -5.58
N TYR A 16 7.19 1.51 -5.83
CA TYR A 16 8.10 1.13 -4.76
C TYR A 16 8.68 2.35 -4.04
N VAL A 17 8.99 3.40 -4.77
CA VAL A 17 9.47 4.65 -4.17
C VAL A 17 8.40 5.22 -3.24
N LEU A 18 7.15 5.21 -3.69
CA LEU A 18 6.07 5.75 -2.87
C LEU A 18 5.82 4.90 -1.63
N LEU A 19 5.86 3.57 -1.77
CA LEU A 19 5.73 2.66 -0.63
C LEU A 19 6.78 2.96 0.42
N SER A 20 8.01 3.25 -0.02
CA SER A 20 9.12 3.51 0.89
C SER A 20 8.92 4.77 1.72
N LYS A 21 7.97 5.61 1.35
CA LYS A 21 7.64 6.83 2.10
C LYS A 21 6.64 6.58 3.21
N ILE A 22 6.06 5.38 3.30
CA ILE A 22 5.11 5.05 4.36
C ILE A 22 5.91 4.60 5.59
N PRO A 23 5.92 5.40 6.68
CA PRO A 23 6.73 5.04 7.84
C PRO A 23 6.04 3.95 8.67
N PRO A 24 6.80 3.29 9.56
CA PRO A 24 6.19 2.38 10.54
C PRO A 24 5.12 3.12 11.34
N GLY A 25 4.01 2.46 11.60
CA GLY A 25 2.90 3.06 12.34
C GLY A 25 1.89 3.77 11.47
N LYS A 26 2.12 3.80 10.15
CA LYS A 26 1.16 4.35 9.21
C LYS A 26 0.83 3.32 8.15
N VAL A 27 -0.34 3.50 7.54
CA VAL A 27 -0.78 2.64 6.43
C VAL A 27 -1.25 3.52 5.28
N SER A 28 -1.28 2.95 4.09
CA SER A 28 -1.87 3.60 2.93
C SER A 28 -2.83 2.62 2.27
N THR A 29 -3.47 3.05 1.20
CA THR A 29 -4.37 2.19 0.45
C THR A 29 -3.94 2.15 -1.01
N TYR A 30 -4.39 1.12 -1.72
CA TYR A 30 -4.09 1.03 -3.15
C TYR A 30 -4.59 2.28 -3.89
N GLY A 31 -5.77 2.75 -3.50
CA GLY A 31 -6.32 3.96 -4.10
C GLY A 31 -5.53 5.22 -3.80
N ASP A 32 -5.04 5.34 -2.58
CA ASP A 32 -4.23 6.51 -2.20
C ASP A 32 -2.93 6.55 -3.00
N ILE A 33 -2.31 5.39 -3.19
CA ILE A 33 -1.08 5.31 -3.96
C ILE A 33 -1.36 5.67 -5.41
N ALA A 34 -2.43 5.13 -5.99
CA ALA A 34 -2.82 5.43 -7.35
C ALA A 34 -3.07 6.92 -7.53
N LYS A 35 -3.77 7.52 -6.58
CA LYS A 35 -4.08 8.95 -6.64
C LYS A 35 -2.80 9.79 -6.53
N ALA A 36 -1.89 9.40 -5.64
CA ALA A 36 -0.64 10.13 -5.47
C ALA A 36 0.23 10.08 -6.73
N LEU A 37 0.08 9.03 -7.53
CA LEU A 37 0.81 8.90 -8.79
C LEU A 37 0.07 9.54 -9.97
N GLY A 38 -1.06 10.20 -9.71
CA GLY A 38 -1.82 10.90 -10.75
C GLY A 38 -2.76 10.02 -11.54
N HIS A 39 -3.01 8.79 -11.09
CA HIS A 39 -3.87 7.84 -11.80
C HIS A 39 -4.89 7.24 -10.84
N PRO A 40 -5.89 8.03 -10.39
CA PRO A 40 -6.80 7.59 -9.31
C PRO A 40 -7.62 6.35 -9.62
N LYS A 41 -7.70 5.96 -10.89
CA LYS A 41 -8.44 4.76 -11.26
C LYS A 41 -7.56 3.53 -11.42
N ALA A 42 -6.28 3.63 -11.05
CA ALA A 42 -5.30 2.57 -11.29
C ALA A 42 -5.07 1.66 -10.09
N ALA A 43 -5.95 1.66 -9.10
CA ALA A 43 -5.75 0.87 -7.87
C ALA A 43 -5.48 -0.60 -8.17
N ARG A 44 -6.17 -1.17 -9.16
CA ARG A 44 -5.99 -2.58 -9.51
C ARG A 44 -4.59 -2.84 -10.08
N ALA A 45 -4.11 -1.93 -10.92
CA ALA A 45 -2.75 -2.04 -11.46
C ALA A 45 -1.71 -1.91 -10.35
N ILE A 46 -1.96 -1.00 -9.41
CA ILE A 46 -1.10 -0.84 -8.24
C ILE A 46 -1.06 -2.15 -7.44
N GLY A 47 -2.21 -2.77 -7.25
CA GLY A 47 -2.28 -4.04 -6.53
C GLY A 47 -1.43 -5.13 -7.19
N ARG A 48 -1.44 -5.21 -8.52
CA ARG A 48 -0.63 -6.18 -9.23
C ARG A 48 0.86 -5.92 -9.05
N ILE A 49 1.27 -4.66 -9.10
CA ILE A 49 2.66 -4.29 -8.90
C ILE A 49 3.11 -4.64 -7.49
N ILE A 50 2.28 -4.33 -6.51
CA ILE A 50 2.59 -4.63 -5.11
C ILE A 50 2.68 -6.15 -4.88
N ALA A 51 1.81 -6.92 -5.52
CA ALA A 51 1.83 -8.37 -5.39
C ALA A 51 3.13 -8.98 -5.92
N ASN A 52 3.81 -8.29 -6.83
CA ASN A 52 5.05 -8.75 -7.42
C ASN A 52 6.29 -8.09 -6.81
N ASN A 53 6.14 -7.47 -5.64
CA ASN A 53 7.26 -6.83 -4.96
C ASN A 53 8.37 -7.84 -4.70
N PRO A 54 9.59 -7.60 -5.21
CA PRO A 54 10.69 -8.54 -5.05
C PRO A 54 11.31 -8.55 -3.65
N ASN A 55 11.06 -7.53 -2.87
CA ASN A 55 11.67 -7.38 -1.54
C ASN A 55 10.62 -7.00 -0.49
N PRO A 56 9.70 -7.91 -0.15
CA PRO A 56 8.69 -7.62 0.88
C PRO A 56 9.37 -7.23 2.18
N ILE A 57 8.74 -6.34 2.92
CA ILE A 57 9.21 -5.76 4.18
C ILE A 57 10.23 -4.66 3.94
N SER A 58 11.32 -4.90 3.20
CA SER A 58 12.27 -3.84 2.85
C SER A 58 11.59 -2.75 2.04
N ILE A 59 10.80 -3.17 1.05
CA ILE A 59 9.86 -2.27 0.37
C ILE A 59 8.52 -2.55 1.05
N PRO A 60 8.02 -1.62 1.87
CA PRO A 60 6.99 -1.97 2.87
C PRO A 60 5.58 -2.13 2.28
N CYS A 61 5.41 -3.09 1.41
CA CYS A 61 4.10 -3.38 0.82
C CYS A 61 3.09 -3.86 1.87
N HIS A 62 3.58 -4.33 3.03
CA HIS A 62 2.69 -4.72 4.12
C HIS A 62 1.91 -3.53 4.70
N ARG A 63 2.36 -2.29 4.42
CA ARG A 63 1.69 -1.09 4.93
C ARG A 63 0.56 -0.61 4.02
N VAL A 64 0.11 -1.44 3.09
CA VAL A 64 -0.99 -1.11 2.20
C VAL A 64 -2.19 -1.99 2.54
N VAL A 65 -3.33 -1.36 2.73
CA VAL A 65 -4.59 -2.05 3.07
C VAL A 65 -5.68 -1.59 2.11
N LYS A 66 -6.87 -2.20 2.19
CA LYS A 66 -7.99 -1.80 1.37
C LYS A 66 -8.49 -0.42 1.77
N SER A 67 -9.29 0.19 0.91
CA SER A 67 -9.78 1.55 1.13
C SER A 67 -10.63 1.69 2.39
N ASN A 68 -11.16 0.59 2.89
CA ASN A 68 -11.92 0.59 4.14
C ASN A 68 -11.06 0.22 5.35
N GLY A 69 -9.74 0.07 5.17
CA GLY A 69 -8.84 -0.28 6.24
C GLY A 69 -8.68 -1.77 6.48
N GLU A 70 -9.31 -2.60 5.65
CA GLU A 70 -9.26 -4.05 5.83
C GLU A 70 -7.92 -4.62 5.35
N ILE A 71 -7.33 -5.49 6.17
CA ILE A 71 -6.09 -6.16 5.80
C ILE A 71 -6.35 -7.17 4.69
N VAL A 72 -5.52 -7.15 3.65
CA VAL A 72 -5.62 -8.12 2.55
C VAL A 72 -4.22 -8.46 2.07
N GLY A 73 -4.07 -9.70 1.67
CA GLY A 73 -2.94 -10.20 0.89
C GLY A 73 -1.55 -9.79 1.36
N PHE A 74 -0.60 -10.67 1.19
CA PHE A 74 0.81 -10.39 1.43
C PHE A 74 1.59 -11.59 0.95
N ALA A 75 2.83 -11.37 0.48
CA ALA A 75 3.67 -12.45 -0.03
C ALA A 75 3.86 -13.56 0.98
N TYR A 76 3.97 -13.22 2.27
CA TYR A 76 4.20 -14.19 3.33
C TYR A 76 2.93 -14.52 4.11
N GLY A 77 1.77 -14.20 3.56
CA GLY A 77 0.50 -14.51 4.18
C GLY A 77 -0.06 -13.36 5.03
N GLU A 78 -1.37 -13.34 5.13
CA GLU A 78 -2.08 -12.26 5.80
C GLU A 78 -1.77 -12.21 7.30
N GLN A 79 -1.61 -13.36 7.93
CA GLN A 79 -1.28 -13.42 9.35
C GLN A 79 0.08 -12.77 9.61
N ARG A 80 1.04 -13.02 8.75
CA ARG A 80 2.37 -12.42 8.88
C ARG A 80 2.30 -10.91 8.69
N LYS A 81 1.52 -10.46 7.73
CA LYS A 81 1.29 -9.04 7.49
C LYS A 81 0.76 -8.37 8.76
N ARG A 82 -0.23 -8.99 9.39
CA ARG A 82 -0.82 -8.47 10.60
C ARG A 82 0.21 -8.37 11.74
N GLU A 83 1.00 -9.42 11.90
CA GLU A 83 2.02 -9.44 12.95
C GLU A 83 3.03 -8.31 12.78
N ILE A 84 3.48 -8.07 11.55
CA ILE A 84 4.44 -7.02 11.28
C ILE A 84 3.83 -5.65 11.57
N LEU A 85 2.60 -5.42 11.12
CA LEU A 85 1.91 -4.16 11.37
C LEU A 85 1.68 -3.94 12.87
N GLU A 86 1.33 -4.98 13.60
CA GLU A 86 1.13 -4.87 15.04
C GLU A 86 2.42 -4.48 15.75
N LYS A 87 3.54 -5.02 15.31
CA LYS A 87 4.84 -4.62 15.85
C LYS A 87 5.17 -3.17 15.56
N GLU A 88 4.61 -2.64 14.48
CA GLU A 88 4.81 -1.24 14.12
C GLU A 88 3.84 -0.29 14.83
N GLY A 89 2.96 -0.83 15.67
CA GLY A 89 2.04 -0.02 16.45
C GLY A 89 0.64 0.07 15.89
N ILE A 90 0.35 -0.63 14.79
CA ILE A 90 -0.99 -0.66 14.22
C ILE A 90 -1.83 -1.66 15.00
N LYS A 91 -3.03 -1.25 15.39
CA LYS A 91 -3.97 -2.14 16.08
C LYS A 91 -5.10 -2.47 15.14
N PHE A 92 -5.69 -3.64 15.34
CA PHE A 92 -6.79 -4.12 14.52
C PHE A 92 -7.99 -4.43 15.36
N GLN A 93 -9.16 -4.18 14.79
CA GLN A 93 -10.41 -4.72 15.32
C GLN A 93 -10.91 -5.68 14.25
N ASN A 94 -10.85 -6.98 14.55
CA ASN A 94 -11.06 -8.01 13.55
C ASN A 94 -10.04 -7.86 12.43
N ARG A 95 -10.47 -7.64 11.21
CA ARG A 95 -9.57 -7.50 10.07
C ARG A 95 -9.35 -6.05 9.64
N ILE A 96 -9.83 -5.09 10.42
CA ILE A 96 -9.81 -3.68 10.05
C ILE A 96 -8.88 -2.91 10.97
N VAL A 97 -8.07 -2.03 10.39
CA VAL A 97 -7.16 -1.17 11.15
C VAL A 97 -7.97 -0.26 12.07
N GLU A 98 -7.65 -0.30 13.36
CA GLU A 98 -8.26 0.57 14.35
C GLU A 98 -7.80 2.00 14.13
N ASN A 99 -8.71 2.96 14.26
CA ASN A 99 -8.41 4.38 14.02
C ASN A 99 -7.82 4.59 12.64
N PHE A 100 -8.42 3.94 11.64
CA PHE A 100 -7.87 3.89 10.29
C PHE A 100 -7.57 5.29 9.74
N GLU A 101 -8.49 6.25 9.91
CA GLU A 101 -8.27 7.59 9.35
C GLU A 101 -7.07 8.30 9.97
N GLU A 102 -6.79 8.02 11.24
CA GLU A 102 -5.62 8.59 11.90
C GLU A 102 -4.33 7.93 11.48
N GLN A 103 -4.38 6.64 11.18
CA GLN A 103 -3.21 5.89 10.78
C GLN A 103 -2.92 6.01 9.29
N ARG A 104 -3.87 6.52 8.52
CA ARG A 104 -3.77 6.61 7.07
C ARG A 104 -2.84 7.75 6.69
N LEU A 105 -1.84 7.43 5.88
CA LEU A 105 -0.89 8.43 5.42
C LEU A 105 -1.48 9.23 4.25
N SER A 106 -1.34 10.54 4.34
CA SER A 106 -1.65 11.45 3.24
C SER A 106 -0.35 11.77 2.51
N PHE A 107 -0.31 11.46 1.22
CA PHE A 107 0.87 11.79 0.41
C PHE A 107 0.85 13.23 -0.05
#